data_217bb85679412612d0531c72efaef815
#
_entry.id   217bb85679412612d0531c72efaef815
#
_cell.length_a   1.000
_cell.length_b   1.000
_cell.length_c   1.000
_cell.angle_alpha   90.00
_cell.angle_beta   90.00
_cell.angle_gamma   90.00
#
_symmetry.space_group_name_H-M   'P 1'
#
loop_
_entity.id
_entity.type
_entity.pdbx_description
1 polymer ?
#
loop_
_entity_poly.entity_id
_entity_poly.type
_entity_poly.pdbx_seq_one_letter_code
_entity_poly.pdbx_strand_id
1 'polypeptide(L)'
;MSERLTDNPSLFRLRVRYGKRDRLKYLGHLEVIHTIERIVRRAGLPYAVTQGFSPHMRVGFSSALPVGTSSTCEWYDLFMTEFVALDEAFGRLAAASPADLAPIEAAYIDVRTPALTAQLTRLSYRIDLHLDPEAPVSADEVHRAIDTLRAGHGIDYARGKKSKRLDLDHTLVGYE
;
A
#
# COMPACT_ATOMS: atom_id res chain seq x y z
N MET A 1 -45.46 -12.76 8.40
CA MET A 1 -44.48 -12.54 7.35
C MET A 1 -43.57 -11.42 7.87
N SER A 2 -42.50 -11.81 8.53
CA SER A 2 -41.61 -10.85 9.24
C SER A 2 -40.58 -10.35 8.23
N GLU A 3 -40.68 -9.07 7.83
CA GLU A 3 -39.61 -8.35 7.14
C GLU A 3 -38.40 -8.30 8.05
N ARG A 4 -37.37 -9.07 7.74
CA ARG A 4 -36.05 -8.86 8.26
C ARG A 4 -35.52 -7.61 7.57
N LEU A 5 -35.71 -6.45 8.22
CA LEU A 5 -34.92 -5.26 7.95
C LEU A 5 -33.45 -5.65 8.16
N THR A 6 -32.76 -5.89 7.08
CA THR A 6 -31.30 -5.93 7.09
C THR A 6 -30.84 -4.49 7.26
N ASP A 7 -30.78 -4.04 8.51
CA ASP A 7 -30.06 -2.83 8.91
C ASP A 7 -28.57 -3.05 8.65
N ASN A 8 -28.18 -2.95 7.40
CA ASN A 8 -26.79 -2.85 7.03
C ASN A 8 -26.48 -1.35 7.09
N PRO A 9 -25.81 -0.85 8.14
CA PRO A 9 -25.56 0.57 8.28
C PRO A 9 -24.89 1.09 7.03
N SER A 10 -25.36 2.23 6.52
CA SER A 10 -24.73 2.90 5.38
C SER A 10 -23.28 3.15 5.74
N LEU A 11 -22.37 2.47 5.08
CA LEU A 11 -20.94 2.64 5.30
C LEU A 11 -20.40 3.75 4.39
N PHE A 12 -19.44 4.48 4.91
CA PHE A 12 -18.66 5.46 4.16
C PHE A 12 -17.25 4.92 3.96
N ARG A 13 -16.71 4.99 2.74
CA ARG A 13 -15.38 4.49 2.42
C ARG A 13 -14.45 5.65 2.12
N LEU A 14 -13.54 5.91 3.03
CA LEU A 14 -12.51 6.93 2.90
C LEU A 14 -11.23 6.27 2.39
N ARG A 15 -10.79 6.64 1.20
CA ARG A 15 -9.50 6.26 0.62
C ARG A 15 -8.46 7.28 1.02
N VAL A 16 -7.34 6.80 1.53
CA VAL A 16 -6.24 7.63 2.00
C VAL A 16 -4.94 7.21 1.34
N ARG A 17 -4.23 8.16 0.75
CA ARG A 17 -2.84 8.00 0.31
C ARG A 17 -1.90 8.44 1.42
N TYR A 18 -0.85 7.67 1.67
CA TYR A 18 0.15 7.97 2.69
C TYR A 18 1.56 7.63 2.21
N GLY A 19 2.57 8.19 2.87
CA GLY A 19 3.96 7.82 2.66
C GLY A 19 4.43 6.78 3.67
N LYS A 20 5.45 6.01 3.32
CA LYS A 20 6.21 5.17 4.25
C LYS A 20 7.68 5.55 4.10
N ARG A 21 8.23 6.34 5.06
CA ARG A 21 9.50 7.04 4.87
C ARG A 21 10.46 6.79 6.03
N ASP A 22 11.69 7.20 5.85
CA ASP A 22 12.74 7.26 6.86
C ASP A 22 12.82 5.99 7.71
N ARG A 23 12.74 6.10 9.03
CA ARG A 23 12.83 4.94 9.92
C ARG A 23 11.65 3.98 9.79
N LEU A 24 10.48 4.48 9.40
CA LEU A 24 9.29 3.64 9.27
C LEU A 24 9.32 2.76 8.00
N LYS A 25 10.27 2.97 7.08
CA LYS A 25 10.50 2.02 5.96
C LYS A 25 10.83 0.61 6.43
N TYR A 26 11.38 0.45 7.64
CA TYR A 26 11.74 -0.84 8.22
C TYR A 26 10.56 -1.58 8.86
N LEU A 27 9.39 -0.97 8.97
CA LEU A 27 8.19 -1.67 9.43
C LEU A 27 7.77 -2.73 8.40
N GLY A 28 7.47 -3.92 8.90
CA GLY A 28 6.79 -4.96 8.14
C GLY A 28 5.32 -4.59 7.88
N HIS A 29 4.68 -5.30 6.95
CA HIS A 29 3.30 -4.99 6.55
C HIS A 29 2.31 -5.04 7.73
N LEU A 30 2.39 -6.05 8.59
CA LEU A 30 1.52 -6.16 9.77
C LEU A 30 1.73 -5.01 10.77
N GLU A 31 2.96 -4.53 10.93
CA GLU A 31 3.27 -3.40 11.80
C GLU A 31 2.69 -2.09 11.23
N VAL A 32 2.71 -1.92 9.90
CA VAL A 32 2.04 -0.79 9.23
C VAL A 32 0.54 -0.86 9.46
N ILE A 33 -0.11 -2.02 9.26
CA ILE A 33 -1.53 -2.23 9.53
C ILE A 33 -1.87 -1.81 10.98
N HIS A 34 -1.17 -2.37 11.96
CA HIS A 34 -1.42 -2.05 13.37
C HIS A 34 -1.16 -0.57 13.71
N THR A 35 -0.21 0.05 13.01
CA THR A 35 0.08 1.48 13.22
C THR A 35 -1.05 2.34 12.65
N ILE A 36 -1.52 2.06 11.43
CA ILE A 36 -2.68 2.76 10.84
C ILE A 36 -3.93 2.56 11.70
N GLU A 37 -4.21 1.36 12.18
CA GLU A 37 -5.33 1.12 13.11
C GLU A 37 -5.23 1.97 14.39
N ARG A 38 -4.03 2.10 14.96
CA ARG A 38 -3.80 2.98 16.12
C ARG A 38 -4.01 4.44 15.78
N ILE A 39 -3.58 4.88 14.61
CA ILE A 39 -3.81 6.25 14.10
C ILE A 39 -5.31 6.51 14.00
N VAL A 40 -6.07 5.64 13.37
CA VAL A 40 -7.54 5.78 13.23
C VAL A 40 -8.24 5.86 14.58
N ARG A 41 -7.83 5.02 15.56
CA ARG A 41 -8.39 5.07 16.93
C ARG A 41 -8.06 6.38 17.62
N ARG A 42 -6.83 6.89 17.52
CA ARG A 42 -6.41 8.18 18.10
C ARG A 42 -7.10 9.37 17.43
N ALA A 43 -7.36 9.27 16.13
CA ALA A 43 -8.11 10.27 15.37
C ALA A 43 -9.59 10.34 15.80
N GLY A 44 -10.08 9.37 16.57
CA GLY A 44 -11.48 9.30 16.99
C GLY A 44 -12.45 9.15 15.84
N LEU A 45 -12.04 8.53 14.72
CA LEU A 45 -12.92 8.31 13.57
C LEU A 45 -13.88 7.13 13.83
N PRO A 46 -15.13 7.20 13.38
CA PRO A 46 -16.15 6.18 13.59
C PRO A 46 -15.94 4.98 12.64
N TYR A 47 -14.88 4.22 12.84
CA TYR A 47 -14.54 3.09 11.99
C TYR A 47 -15.51 1.91 12.13
N ALA A 48 -15.78 1.24 11.04
CA ALA A 48 -16.51 -0.02 11.00
C ALA A 48 -15.61 -1.20 11.41
N VAL A 49 -16.23 -2.24 11.96
CA VAL A 49 -15.57 -3.51 12.28
C VAL A 49 -16.11 -4.65 11.40
N THR A 50 -15.30 -5.68 11.22
CA THR A 50 -15.73 -6.89 10.49
C THR A 50 -16.69 -7.70 11.34
N GLN A 51 -17.61 -8.42 10.69
CA GLN A 51 -18.50 -9.36 11.34
C GLN A 51 -17.77 -10.70 11.56
N GLY A 52 -17.92 -11.30 12.74
CA GLY A 52 -17.36 -12.61 13.01
C GLY A 52 -16.82 -12.78 14.43
N PHE A 53 -16.20 -13.92 14.68
CA PHE A 53 -15.67 -14.33 16.00
C PHE A 53 -14.57 -13.40 16.55
N SER A 54 -13.80 -12.78 15.67
CA SER A 54 -12.71 -11.87 16.02
C SER A 54 -12.89 -10.56 15.20
N PRO A 55 -13.65 -9.59 15.74
CA PRO A 55 -13.88 -8.34 15.03
C PRO A 55 -12.60 -7.53 14.89
N HIS A 56 -12.28 -7.14 13.66
CA HIS A 56 -11.16 -6.27 13.34
C HIS A 56 -11.67 -4.98 12.70
N MET A 57 -10.88 -3.90 12.78
CA MET A 57 -11.15 -2.68 12.03
C MET A 57 -11.29 -3.01 10.55
N ARG A 58 -12.36 -2.55 9.92
CA ARG A 58 -12.58 -2.74 8.48
C ARG A 58 -11.75 -1.74 7.71
N VAL A 59 -10.54 -2.14 7.38
CA VAL A 59 -9.59 -1.37 6.59
C VAL A 59 -8.96 -2.29 5.53
N GLY A 60 -8.88 -1.80 4.29
CA GLY A 60 -8.23 -2.49 3.18
C GLY A 60 -6.95 -1.77 2.80
N PHE A 61 -5.90 -2.50 2.48
CA PHE A 61 -4.60 -1.96 2.09
C PHE A 61 -4.25 -2.29 0.65
N SER A 62 -3.35 -1.49 0.07
CA SER A 62 -2.61 -1.85 -1.14
C SER A 62 -1.70 -3.06 -0.90
N SER A 63 -0.92 -3.46 -1.90
CA SER A 63 0.03 -4.56 -1.77
C SER A 63 1.05 -4.29 -0.67
N ALA A 64 1.52 -5.36 -0.02
CA ALA A 64 2.55 -5.26 1.00
C ALA A 64 3.87 -4.74 0.42
N LEU A 65 4.41 -3.69 1.01
CA LEU A 65 5.72 -3.16 0.66
C LEU A 65 6.82 -3.92 1.43
N PRO A 66 7.92 -4.34 0.78
CA PRO A 66 9.01 -5.00 1.46
C PRO A 66 9.62 -4.15 2.60
N VAL A 67 10.15 -4.82 3.62
CA VAL A 67 10.90 -4.16 4.70
C VAL A 67 12.14 -3.48 4.12
N GLY A 68 12.41 -2.26 4.56
CA GLY A 68 13.51 -1.44 4.05
C GLY A 68 13.17 -0.61 2.82
N THR A 69 11.98 -0.82 2.20
CA THR A 69 11.52 -0.04 1.07
C THR A 69 10.68 1.15 1.54
N SER A 70 11.05 2.35 1.08
CA SER A 70 10.24 3.57 1.25
C SER A 70 9.19 3.66 0.15
N SER A 71 8.12 4.41 0.41
CA SER A 71 7.11 4.74 -0.59
C SER A 71 6.52 6.13 -0.36
N THR A 72 6.14 6.78 -1.44
CA THR A 72 5.40 8.06 -1.43
C THR A 72 3.94 7.88 -1.83
N CYS A 73 3.52 6.65 -2.13
CA CYS A 73 2.22 6.37 -2.73
C CYS A 73 1.65 5.03 -2.27
N GLU A 74 1.51 4.87 -0.95
CA GLU A 74 0.78 3.77 -0.36
C GLU A 74 -0.68 4.16 -0.12
N TRP A 75 -1.58 3.18 -0.11
CA TRP A 75 -3.00 3.41 0.01
C TRP A 75 -3.66 2.51 1.04
N TYR A 76 -4.65 3.06 1.73
CA TYR A 76 -5.63 2.26 2.47
C TYR A 76 -7.04 2.82 2.29
N ASP A 77 -8.03 1.95 2.43
CA ASP A 77 -9.44 2.28 2.43
C ASP A 77 -10.02 2.01 3.83
N LEU A 78 -10.42 3.06 4.52
CA LEU A 78 -11.06 2.99 5.82
C LEU A 78 -12.59 2.98 5.64
N PHE A 79 -13.27 1.99 6.21
CA PHE A 79 -14.72 1.96 6.26
C PHE A 79 -15.20 2.58 7.58
N MET A 80 -16.13 3.52 7.48
CA MET A 80 -16.69 4.24 8.63
C MET A 80 -18.20 4.00 8.72
N THR A 81 -18.72 4.04 9.95
CA THR A 81 -20.14 3.88 10.25
C THR A 81 -20.93 5.18 10.16
N GLU A 82 -20.23 6.32 10.22
CA GLU A 82 -20.81 7.66 10.14
C GLU A 82 -20.00 8.51 9.16
N PHE A 83 -20.66 9.48 8.55
CA PHE A 83 -19.99 10.46 7.70
C PHE A 83 -19.26 11.50 8.55
N VAL A 84 -18.01 11.75 8.24
CA VAL A 84 -17.21 12.86 8.77
C VAL A 84 -16.78 13.72 7.61
N ALA A 85 -16.84 15.04 7.72
CA ALA A 85 -16.39 15.94 6.66
C ALA A 85 -14.94 15.61 6.26
N LEU A 86 -14.64 15.65 4.95
CA LEU A 86 -13.35 15.20 4.42
C LEU A 86 -12.16 15.90 5.09
N ASP A 87 -12.21 17.23 5.18
CA ASP A 87 -11.14 18.04 5.77
C ASP A 87 -10.94 17.73 7.26
N GLU A 88 -12.05 17.47 7.98
CA GLU A 88 -12.02 17.08 9.37
C GLU A 88 -11.41 15.69 9.55
N ALA A 89 -11.83 14.69 8.76
CA ALA A 89 -11.28 13.34 8.81
C ALA A 89 -9.78 13.33 8.46
N PHE A 90 -9.39 14.06 7.43
CA PHE A 90 -8.00 14.22 7.02
C PHE A 90 -7.16 14.89 8.11
N GLY A 91 -7.63 16.02 8.65
CA GLY A 91 -6.94 16.76 9.72
C GLY A 91 -6.74 15.92 10.99
N ARG A 92 -7.74 15.15 11.41
CA ARG A 92 -7.66 14.23 12.54
C ARG A 92 -6.65 13.11 12.32
N LEU A 93 -6.65 12.51 11.10
CA LEU A 93 -5.67 11.48 10.71
C LEU A 93 -4.26 12.06 10.69
N ALA A 94 -4.06 13.23 10.10
CA ALA A 94 -2.76 13.90 10.04
C ALA A 94 -2.20 14.20 11.43
N ALA A 95 -3.03 14.75 12.32
CA ALA A 95 -2.64 15.05 13.70
C ALA A 95 -2.30 13.80 14.53
N ALA A 96 -2.92 12.65 14.22
CA ALA A 96 -2.68 11.38 14.91
C ALA A 96 -1.52 10.56 14.34
N SER A 97 -1.01 10.94 13.15
CA SER A 97 0.02 10.19 12.41
C SER A 97 1.44 10.66 12.75
N PRO A 98 2.42 9.74 12.84
CA PRO A 98 3.82 10.15 12.76
C PRO A 98 4.11 10.70 11.33
N ALA A 99 5.03 11.64 11.23
CA ALA A 99 5.37 12.32 9.96
C ALA A 99 5.70 11.33 8.82
N ASP A 100 6.40 10.25 9.15
CA ASP A 100 6.86 9.23 8.19
C ASP A 100 5.75 8.29 7.69
N LEU A 101 4.53 8.37 8.26
CA LEU A 101 3.30 7.67 7.84
C LEU A 101 2.11 8.62 7.69
N ALA A 102 2.35 9.92 7.57
CA ALA A 102 1.29 10.90 7.48
C ALA A 102 0.47 10.73 6.18
N PRO A 103 -0.84 10.99 6.24
CA PRO A 103 -1.68 11.05 5.06
C PRO A 103 -1.23 12.20 4.14
N ILE A 104 -1.29 11.97 2.84
CA ILE A 104 -0.90 12.92 1.79
C ILE A 104 -2.16 13.47 1.12
N GLU A 105 -3.15 12.62 0.89
CA GLU A 105 -4.45 12.98 0.36
C GLU A 105 -5.51 11.99 0.82
N ALA A 106 -6.76 12.39 0.77
CA ALA A 106 -7.89 11.52 1.04
C ALA A 106 -9.10 11.90 0.16
N ALA A 107 -9.95 10.93 -0.11
CA ALA A 107 -11.21 11.12 -0.81
C ALA A 107 -12.23 10.06 -0.41
N TYR A 108 -13.50 10.43 -0.37
CA TYR A 108 -14.58 9.45 -0.31
C TYR A 108 -14.77 8.78 -1.65
N ILE A 109 -14.93 7.46 -1.63
CA ILE A 109 -15.20 6.66 -2.82
C ILE A 109 -16.45 5.79 -2.60
N ASP A 110 -17.03 5.31 -3.68
CA ASP A 110 -18.16 4.38 -3.57
C ASP A 110 -17.75 3.13 -2.78
N VAL A 111 -18.58 2.71 -1.84
CA VAL A 111 -18.37 1.53 -1.01
C VAL A 111 -18.20 0.25 -1.83
N ARG A 112 -18.84 0.20 -3.01
CA ARG A 112 -18.79 -0.93 -3.96
C ARG A 112 -17.52 -0.94 -4.83
N THR A 113 -16.71 0.13 -4.80
CA THR A 113 -15.45 0.18 -5.54
C THR A 113 -14.62 -1.09 -5.26
N PRO A 114 -14.02 -1.74 -6.25
CA PRO A 114 -13.16 -2.91 -6.04
C PRO A 114 -12.06 -2.65 -5.01
N ALA A 115 -11.49 -3.71 -4.44
CA ALA A 115 -10.38 -3.59 -3.49
C ALA A 115 -9.16 -2.93 -4.15
N LEU A 116 -8.34 -2.25 -3.36
CA LEU A 116 -7.10 -1.59 -3.83
C LEU A 116 -6.19 -2.54 -4.61
N THR A 117 -6.02 -3.76 -4.13
CA THR A 117 -5.20 -4.79 -4.79
C THR A 117 -5.72 -5.22 -6.18
N ALA A 118 -7.01 -5.01 -6.46
CA ALA A 118 -7.59 -5.26 -7.78
C ALA A 118 -7.49 -4.07 -8.73
N GLN A 119 -7.26 -2.87 -8.21
CA GLN A 119 -7.17 -1.63 -8.99
C GLN A 119 -5.72 -1.24 -9.32
N LEU A 120 -4.79 -1.52 -8.40
CA LEU A 120 -3.38 -1.17 -8.56
C LEU A 120 -2.69 -2.24 -9.42
N THR A 121 -2.52 -1.95 -10.69
CA THR A 121 -1.95 -2.87 -11.69
C THR A 121 -0.50 -2.54 -12.04
N ARG A 122 0.01 -1.37 -11.62
CA ARG A 122 1.37 -0.91 -11.91
C ARG A 122 2.02 -0.32 -10.69
N LEU A 123 3.33 -0.54 -10.56
CA LEU A 123 4.18 0.04 -9.52
C LEU A 123 5.40 0.64 -10.19
N SER A 124 5.84 1.81 -9.72
CA SER A 124 7.10 2.42 -10.13
C SER A 124 8.08 2.35 -8.97
N TYR A 125 9.30 1.93 -9.24
CA TYR A 125 10.38 1.86 -8.27
C TYR A 125 11.50 2.80 -8.68
N ARG A 126 12.02 3.54 -7.72
CA ARG A 126 13.33 4.17 -7.83
C ARG A 126 14.32 3.33 -7.05
N ILE A 127 15.42 2.95 -7.69
CA ILE A 127 16.49 2.15 -7.12
C ILE A 127 17.77 2.99 -7.17
N ASP A 128 18.31 3.34 -6.00
CA ASP A 128 19.58 4.02 -5.90
C ASP A 128 20.68 2.97 -5.65
N LEU A 129 21.61 2.83 -6.58
CA LEU A 129 22.72 1.88 -6.51
C LEU A 129 23.95 2.55 -5.89
N HIS A 130 24.49 1.93 -4.85
CA HIS A 130 25.80 2.31 -4.31
C HIS A 130 26.85 1.44 -5.00
N LEU A 131 27.60 2.06 -5.91
CA LEU A 131 28.64 1.37 -6.67
C LEU A 131 29.99 1.48 -5.93
N ASP A 132 30.83 0.45 -6.14
CA ASP A 132 32.21 0.48 -5.65
C ASP A 132 32.99 1.57 -6.42
N PRO A 133 33.61 2.54 -5.74
CA PRO A 133 34.44 3.55 -6.39
C PRO A 133 35.62 2.97 -7.21
N GLU A 134 36.13 1.77 -6.84
CA GLU A 134 37.20 1.09 -7.55
C GLU A 134 36.72 0.28 -8.78
N ALA A 135 35.38 0.04 -8.85
CA ALA A 135 34.75 -0.66 -9.98
C ALA A 135 33.50 0.12 -10.46
N PRO A 136 33.68 1.31 -11.04
CA PRO A 136 32.56 2.15 -11.47
C PRO A 136 31.82 1.47 -12.64
N VAL A 137 30.49 1.49 -12.56
CA VAL A 137 29.59 1.00 -13.61
C VAL A 137 28.90 2.22 -14.23
N SER A 138 28.93 2.33 -15.54
CA SER A 138 28.25 3.41 -16.26
C SER A 138 26.75 3.16 -16.39
N ALA A 139 25.95 4.22 -16.59
CA ALA A 139 24.53 4.10 -16.86
C ALA A 139 24.25 3.21 -18.10
N ASP A 140 25.09 3.34 -19.13
CA ASP A 140 24.98 2.53 -20.37
C ASP A 140 25.21 1.03 -20.11
N GLU A 141 26.08 0.68 -19.17
CA GLU A 141 26.28 -0.71 -18.78
C GLU A 141 25.08 -1.28 -18.03
N VAL A 142 24.49 -0.48 -17.14
CA VAL A 142 23.24 -0.84 -16.43
C VAL A 142 22.10 -1.05 -17.44
N HIS A 143 21.90 -0.11 -18.36
CA HIS A 143 20.88 -0.21 -19.40
C HIS A 143 21.08 -1.45 -20.27
N ARG A 144 22.29 -1.72 -20.74
CA ARG A 144 22.59 -2.93 -21.52
C ARG A 144 22.33 -4.21 -20.74
N ALA A 145 22.60 -4.23 -19.43
CA ALA A 145 22.31 -5.38 -18.58
C ALA A 145 20.80 -5.62 -18.48
N ILE A 146 20.01 -4.54 -18.29
CA ILE A 146 18.54 -4.64 -18.25
C ILE A 146 17.99 -5.13 -19.59
N ASP A 147 18.47 -4.59 -20.72
CA ASP A 147 18.05 -5.02 -22.05
C ASP A 147 18.37 -6.50 -22.30
N THR A 148 19.54 -6.96 -21.86
CA THR A 148 19.92 -8.37 -21.94
C THR A 148 18.98 -9.26 -21.13
N LEU A 149 18.61 -8.83 -19.91
CA LEU A 149 17.63 -9.55 -19.08
C LEU A 149 16.25 -9.60 -19.74
N ARG A 150 15.80 -8.49 -20.34
CA ARG A 150 14.52 -8.45 -21.08
C ARG A 150 14.55 -9.38 -22.29
N ALA A 151 15.64 -9.39 -23.06
CA ALA A 151 15.78 -10.29 -24.21
C ALA A 151 15.73 -11.79 -23.82
N GLY A 152 16.05 -12.11 -22.56
CA GLY A 152 15.89 -13.45 -21.99
C GLY A 152 14.46 -13.79 -21.55
N HIS A 153 13.50 -12.86 -21.68
CA HIS A 153 12.08 -13.01 -21.34
C HIS A 153 11.77 -13.39 -19.89
N GLY A 154 12.77 -13.55 -19.05
CA GLY A 154 12.53 -13.86 -17.65
C GLY A 154 13.78 -14.15 -16.84
N ILE A 155 13.61 -14.13 -15.52
CA ILE A 155 14.66 -14.39 -14.54
C ILE A 155 14.25 -15.59 -13.68
N ASP A 156 15.09 -16.62 -13.63
CA ASP A 156 14.92 -17.72 -12.70
C ASP A 156 15.53 -17.36 -11.35
N TYR A 157 14.77 -17.49 -10.26
CA TYR A 157 15.23 -17.19 -8.90
C TYR A 157 14.76 -18.23 -7.89
N ALA A 158 15.56 -18.44 -6.85
CA ALA A 158 15.22 -19.33 -5.75
C ALA A 158 14.36 -18.59 -4.70
N ARG A 159 13.26 -19.20 -4.27
CA ARG A 159 12.46 -18.76 -3.12
C ARG A 159 12.32 -19.93 -2.13
N GLY A 160 13.20 -19.97 -1.15
CA GLY A 160 13.33 -21.11 -0.25
C GLY A 160 13.78 -22.35 -1.01
N LYS A 161 13.01 -23.44 -0.94
CA LYS A 161 13.29 -24.70 -1.65
C LYS A 161 12.72 -24.78 -3.08
N LYS A 162 12.09 -23.70 -3.55
CA LYS A 162 11.41 -23.68 -4.87
C LYS A 162 12.15 -22.74 -5.81
N SER A 163 12.36 -23.17 -7.07
CA SER A 163 12.71 -22.28 -8.16
C SER A 163 11.44 -21.64 -8.71
N LYS A 164 11.51 -20.34 -9.01
CA LYS A 164 10.45 -19.56 -9.65
C LYS A 164 11.03 -18.79 -10.82
N ARG A 165 10.22 -18.55 -11.82
CA ARG A 165 10.55 -17.68 -12.94
C ARG A 165 9.73 -16.40 -12.85
N LEU A 166 10.40 -15.26 -12.98
CA LEU A 166 9.78 -13.96 -13.16
C LEU A 166 9.69 -13.70 -14.67
N ASP A 167 8.49 -13.57 -15.18
CA ASP A 167 8.23 -13.22 -16.58
C ASP A 167 8.41 -11.70 -16.74
N LEU A 168 9.44 -11.30 -17.48
CA LEU A 168 9.77 -9.90 -17.69
C LEU A 168 8.90 -9.23 -18.76
N ASP A 169 8.34 -9.98 -19.69
CA ASP A 169 7.48 -9.43 -20.74
C ASP A 169 6.19 -8.85 -20.15
N HIS A 170 5.72 -9.45 -19.05
CA HIS A 170 4.51 -9.01 -18.34
C HIS A 170 4.79 -8.12 -17.12
N THR A 171 5.96 -8.24 -16.50
CA THR A 171 6.23 -7.56 -15.22
C THR A 171 7.08 -6.30 -15.36
N LEU A 172 7.98 -6.21 -16.36
CA LEU A 172 8.81 -5.03 -16.59
C LEU A 172 8.24 -4.18 -17.73
N VAL A 173 7.39 -3.20 -17.35
CA VAL A 173 6.73 -2.31 -18.33
C VAL A 173 7.73 -1.37 -19.00
N GLY A 174 8.70 -0.85 -18.24
CA GLY A 174 9.75 0.04 -18.73
C GLY A 174 10.73 0.44 -17.63
N TYR A 175 11.79 1.15 -18.00
CA TYR A 175 12.79 1.74 -17.10
C TYR A 175 13.36 3.01 -17.74
N GLU A 176 13.92 3.90 -16.93
CA GLU A 176 14.59 5.15 -17.31
C GLU A 176 15.98 5.23 -16.68
#